data_5e0c76101b07608762748351fe0e42a8
#
_entry.id   5e0c76101b07608762748351fe0e42a8
#
_cell.length_a   1.000
_cell.length_b   1.000
_cell.length_c   1.000
_cell.angle_alpha   90.00
_cell.angle_beta   90.00
_cell.angle_gamma   90.00
#
_symmetry.space_group_name_H-M   'P 1'
#
loop_
_entity.id
_entity.type
_entity.pdbx_description
1 polymer ?
#
loop_
_entity_poly.entity_id
_entity_poly.type
_entity_poly.pdbx_seq_one_letter_code
_entity_poly.pdbx_strand_id
1 'polypeptide(L)'
;MPWWKLAPSEVGLPFAGYTALHLSLMHKFRNRIAESSVKSIWIGASFPDVINAMLNRTGFGPDYGIGNVQEPIAKIQMGVGRVLNCSPKDVEVKLVAQHAFEYFVLNDRKPVKLPPYLLKATVSDKDVTQIAEDVLREVFPFPYDLHFNRVTASSALVALHAVTGETERAIHLPGIGALVGGYPVRVGKSGIKIDLPDEWSLEEAI
;
A
#
# COMPACT_ATOMS: atom_id res chain seq x y z
N MET A 1 17.03 -26.08 8.57
CA MET A 1 16.22 -25.65 7.41
C MET A 1 15.88 -24.18 7.61
N PRO A 2 16.14 -23.27 6.65
CA PRO A 2 15.78 -21.89 6.81
C PRO A 2 14.26 -21.75 6.99
N TRP A 3 13.83 -20.92 7.92
CA TRP A 3 12.43 -20.78 8.33
C TRP A 3 11.47 -20.38 7.18
N TRP A 4 11.94 -19.64 6.15
CA TRP A 4 11.14 -19.34 4.96
C TRP A 4 10.81 -20.57 4.09
N LYS A 5 11.52 -21.68 4.26
CA LYS A 5 11.20 -22.96 3.62
C LYS A 5 10.14 -23.76 4.37
N LEU A 6 9.77 -23.31 5.58
CA LEU A 6 8.70 -23.92 6.37
C LEU A 6 7.32 -23.39 6.00
N ALA A 7 7.25 -22.31 5.22
CA ALA A 7 6.00 -21.81 4.67
C ALA A 7 5.63 -22.67 3.45
N PRO A 8 4.58 -23.49 3.50
CA PRO A 8 4.09 -24.18 2.33
C PRO A 8 3.68 -23.12 1.31
N SER A 9 4.33 -23.12 0.14
CA SER A 9 4.07 -22.20 -0.95
C SER A 9 2.62 -22.22 -1.46
N GLU A 10 1.85 -23.23 -1.10
CA GLU A 10 0.47 -23.44 -1.54
C GLU A 10 -0.59 -23.01 -0.49
N VAL A 11 -0.22 -22.87 0.76
CA VAL A 11 -1.15 -22.45 1.84
C VAL A 11 -0.81 -21.04 2.32
N GLY A 12 0.22 -20.39 1.69
CA GLY A 12 0.70 -19.10 2.12
C GLY A 12 0.65 -19.00 3.64
N LEU A 13 1.73 -19.30 4.35
CA LEU A 13 1.79 -18.74 5.67
C LEU A 13 1.58 -17.26 5.44
N PRO A 14 0.42 -16.81 5.83
CA PRO A 14 0.08 -15.44 5.53
C PRO A 14 1.20 -14.61 6.12
N PHE A 15 1.47 -13.49 5.53
CA PHE A 15 2.36 -12.47 6.04
C PHE A 15 2.23 -12.26 7.56
N ALA A 16 1.07 -12.57 8.13
CA ALA A 16 0.82 -12.66 9.57
C ALA A 16 1.88 -13.47 10.36
N GLY A 17 2.44 -14.52 9.78
CA GLY A 17 3.51 -15.31 10.41
C GLY A 17 4.81 -14.54 10.62
N TYR A 18 5.06 -13.51 9.83
CA TYR A 18 6.25 -12.65 9.95
C TYR A 18 6.02 -11.43 10.84
N THR A 19 4.77 -11.14 11.20
CA THR A 19 4.39 -9.96 11.98
C THR A 19 5.17 -9.85 13.28
N ALA A 20 5.28 -10.95 14.05
CA ALA A 20 6.00 -10.95 15.32
C ALA A 20 7.49 -10.60 15.17
N LEU A 21 8.13 -11.06 14.09
CA LEU A 21 9.54 -10.77 13.81
C LEU A 21 9.75 -9.29 13.49
N HIS A 22 8.94 -8.74 12.58
CA HIS A 22 8.99 -7.33 12.23
C HIS A 22 8.63 -6.44 13.42
N LEU A 23 7.55 -6.79 14.15
CA LEU A 23 7.10 -6.04 15.32
C LEU A 23 8.18 -5.97 16.41
N SER A 24 8.92 -7.05 16.64
CA SER A 24 9.99 -7.08 17.65
C SER A 24 11.06 -6.02 17.41
N LEU A 25 11.52 -5.86 16.17
CA LEU A 25 12.51 -4.84 15.81
C LEU A 25 11.92 -3.42 15.87
N MET A 26 10.73 -3.24 15.34
CA MET A 26 10.05 -1.94 15.32
C MET A 26 9.68 -1.48 16.74
N HIS A 27 9.33 -2.40 17.64
CA HIS A 27 9.09 -2.09 19.04
C HIS A 27 10.35 -1.61 19.75
N LYS A 28 11.50 -2.26 19.50
CA LYS A 28 12.79 -1.81 20.04
C LYS A 28 13.16 -0.40 19.53
N PHE A 29 12.95 -0.17 18.23
CA PHE A 29 13.20 1.13 17.62
C PHE A 29 12.29 2.21 18.20
N ARG A 30 10.97 1.92 18.36
CA ARG A 30 10.01 2.81 19.01
C ARG A 30 10.49 3.25 20.39
N ASN A 31 10.95 2.32 21.23
CA ASN A 31 11.41 2.62 22.57
C ASN A 31 12.62 3.58 22.53
N ARG A 32 13.54 3.40 21.59
CA ARG A 32 14.68 4.30 21.41
C ARG A 32 14.27 5.70 20.92
N ILE A 33 13.29 5.79 20.02
CA ILE A 33 12.74 7.08 19.61
C ILE A 33 12.10 7.78 20.83
N ALA A 34 11.33 7.06 21.64
CA ALA A 34 10.68 7.61 22.83
C ALA A 34 11.67 8.13 23.86
N GLU A 35 12.84 7.49 24.01
CA GLU A 35 13.92 7.91 24.90
C GLU A 35 14.73 9.09 24.32
N SER A 36 14.58 9.38 23.03
CA SER A 36 15.33 10.44 22.35
C SER A 36 14.57 11.77 22.36
N SER A 37 15.29 12.87 22.18
CA SER A 37 14.70 14.19 21.94
C SER A 37 14.42 14.49 20.47
N VAL A 38 14.61 13.53 19.58
CA VAL A 38 14.45 13.70 18.13
C VAL A 38 12.97 13.88 17.79
N LYS A 39 12.66 14.98 17.13
CA LYS A 39 11.35 15.22 16.52
C LYS A 39 11.49 15.05 15.02
N SER A 40 10.92 14.00 14.47
CA SER A 40 10.97 13.70 13.02
C SER A 40 9.71 12.98 12.60
N ILE A 41 9.40 13.02 11.33
CA ILE A 41 8.41 12.11 10.73
C ILE A 41 9.01 10.71 10.73
N TRP A 42 8.27 9.76 11.28
CA TRP A 42 8.67 8.37 11.28
C TRP A 42 7.87 7.58 10.25
N ILE A 43 8.55 7.09 9.21
CA ILE A 43 7.95 6.34 8.12
C ILE A 43 8.25 4.85 8.31
N GLY A 44 7.20 4.01 8.37
CA GLY A 44 7.32 2.57 8.45
C GLY A 44 7.49 1.95 7.06
N ALA A 45 8.51 1.11 6.87
CA ALA A 45 8.71 0.35 5.63
C ALA A 45 8.50 -1.16 5.81
N SER A 46 8.47 -1.63 7.04
CA SER A 46 8.45 -3.05 7.38
C SER A 46 7.03 -3.49 7.75
N PHE A 47 6.30 -4.09 6.82
CA PHE A 47 4.89 -4.47 7.00
C PHE A 47 4.04 -3.30 7.53
N PRO A 48 4.10 -2.14 6.90
CA PRO A 48 3.64 -0.90 7.50
C PRO A 48 2.13 -0.89 7.77
N ASP A 49 1.34 -1.53 6.94
CA ASP A 49 -0.11 -1.62 7.07
C ASP A 49 -0.60 -2.40 8.30
N VAL A 50 0.26 -3.20 8.92
CA VAL A 50 -0.05 -3.95 10.15
C VAL A 50 0.78 -3.45 11.33
N ILE A 51 2.10 -3.35 11.16
CA ILE A 51 3.03 -3.00 12.24
C ILE A 51 2.78 -1.58 12.75
N ASN A 52 2.56 -0.62 11.84
CA ASN A 52 2.24 0.75 12.24
C ASN A 52 0.98 0.80 13.09
N ALA A 53 -0.08 0.12 12.64
CA ALA A 53 -1.35 0.07 13.36
C ALA A 53 -1.18 -0.56 14.77
N MET A 54 -0.43 -1.65 14.89
CA MET A 54 -0.16 -2.30 16.17
C MET A 54 0.60 -1.39 17.12
N LEU A 55 1.64 -0.71 16.65
CA LEU A 55 2.43 0.21 17.47
C LEU A 55 1.59 1.42 17.91
N ASN A 56 0.83 2.01 17.00
CA ASN A 56 -0.02 3.17 17.29
C ASN A 56 -1.15 2.83 18.29
N ARG A 57 -1.72 1.63 18.22
CA ARG A 57 -2.74 1.16 19.19
C ARG A 57 -2.18 0.92 20.58
N THR A 58 -0.87 0.72 20.71
CA THR A 58 -0.19 0.47 22.00
C THR A 58 0.63 1.65 22.52
N GLY A 59 0.39 2.84 21.99
CA GLY A 59 1.08 4.06 22.39
C GLY A 59 1.34 4.98 21.21
N PHE A 60 2.54 4.92 20.64
CA PHE A 60 2.85 5.63 19.40
C PHE A 60 3.63 4.73 18.44
N GLY A 61 3.57 5.04 17.16
CA GLY A 61 4.23 4.31 16.09
C GLY A 61 4.55 5.22 14.92
N PRO A 62 4.93 4.66 13.77
CA PRO A 62 5.12 5.42 12.55
C PRO A 62 3.89 6.26 12.19
N ASP A 63 4.14 7.45 11.64
CA ASP A 63 3.07 8.35 11.17
C ASP A 63 2.30 7.72 10.02
N TYR A 64 3.03 7.06 9.12
CA TYR A 64 2.50 6.29 7.97
C TYR A 64 3.56 5.32 7.44
N GLY A 65 3.16 4.49 6.48
CA GLY A 65 4.03 3.55 5.80
C GLY A 65 4.30 3.92 4.34
N ILE A 66 5.15 3.12 3.70
CA ILE A 66 5.47 3.18 2.26
C ILE A 66 5.43 1.76 1.68
N GLY A 67 5.18 1.67 0.38
CA GLY A 67 5.13 0.42 -0.38
C GLY A 67 3.70 0.04 -0.73
N ASN A 68 3.15 -0.88 0.00
CA ASN A 68 1.83 -1.45 -0.20
C ASN A 68 0.76 -0.42 -0.58
N VAL A 69 -0.17 -0.86 -1.41
CA VAL A 69 -1.27 -0.11 -2.04
C VAL A 69 -0.81 0.91 -3.08
N GLN A 70 0.30 1.62 -2.90
CA GLN A 70 0.85 2.47 -3.97
C GLN A 70 1.44 1.63 -5.11
N GLU A 71 1.90 0.41 -4.84
CA GLU A 71 2.55 -0.45 -5.82
C GLU A 71 1.60 -0.91 -6.94
N PRO A 72 0.38 -1.41 -6.69
CA PRO A 72 -0.55 -1.78 -7.75
C PRO A 72 -1.14 -0.62 -8.54
N ILE A 73 -1.05 0.62 -8.03
CA ILE A 73 -1.59 1.80 -8.73
C ILE A 73 -0.99 1.96 -10.12
N ALA A 74 0.32 1.81 -10.25
CA ALA A 74 0.98 1.91 -11.54
C ALA A 74 0.50 0.85 -12.54
N LYS A 75 0.27 -0.40 -12.08
CA LYS A 75 -0.31 -1.47 -12.92
C LYS A 75 -1.68 -1.05 -13.44
N ILE A 76 -2.55 -0.56 -12.57
CA ILE A 76 -3.92 -0.14 -12.96
C ILE A 76 -3.84 1.02 -13.95
N GLN A 77 -3.09 2.06 -13.64
CA GLN A 77 -2.96 3.25 -14.49
C GLN A 77 -2.42 2.90 -15.89
N MET A 78 -1.37 2.09 -15.96
CA MET A 78 -0.79 1.67 -17.24
C MET A 78 -1.74 0.77 -18.03
N GLY A 79 -2.42 -0.17 -17.38
CA GLY A 79 -3.34 -1.09 -18.02
C GLY A 79 -4.59 -0.38 -18.54
N VAL A 80 -5.21 0.46 -17.73
CA VAL A 80 -6.37 1.29 -18.14
C VAL A 80 -5.99 2.25 -19.26
N GLY A 81 -4.84 2.95 -19.12
CA GLY A 81 -4.32 3.83 -20.16
C GLY A 81 -4.10 3.13 -21.49
N ARG A 82 -3.57 1.90 -21.47
CA ARG A 82 -3.41 1.05 -22.66
C ARG A 82 -4.78 0.71 -23.30
N VAL A 83 -5.75 0.27 -22.49
CA VAL A 83 -7.08 -0.12 -22.99
C VAL A 83 -7.83 1.07 -23.60
N LEU A 84 -7.75 2.23 -22.95
CA LEU A 84 -8.46 3.45 -23.37
C LEU A 84 -7.66 4.36 -24.32
N ASN A 85 -6.40 3.98 -24.63
CA ASN A 85 -5.48 4.79 -25.43
C ASN A 85 -5.32 6.22 -24.89
N CYS A 86 -5.17 6.34 -23.56
CA CYS A 86 -4.94 7.62 -22.87
C CYS A 86 -3.66 7.57 -22.03
N SER A 87 -3.22 8.71 -21.52
CA SER A 87 -2.07 8.77 -20.63
C SER A 87 -2.37 8.03 -19.30
N PRO A 88 -1.46 7.20 -18.77
CA PRO A 88 -1.61 6.64 -17.43
C PRO A 88 -1.82 7.70 -16.33
N LYS A 89 -1.34 8.93 -16.54
CA LYS A 89 -1.51 10.05 -15.62
C LYS A 89 -2.94 10.60 -15.59
N ASP A 90 -3.73 10.33 -16.61
CA ASP A 90 -5.13 10.75 -16.69
C ASP A 90 -6.07 9.77 -15.97
N VAL A 91 -5.52 8.63 -15.51
CA VAL A 91 -6.27 7.61 -14.78
C VAL A 91 -6.15 7.90 -13.28
N GLU A 92 -7.23 8.36 -12.70
CA GLU A 92 -7.35 8.47 -11.25
C GLU A 92 -7.76 7.13 -10.66
N VAL A 93 -7.10 6.73 -9.58
CA VAL A 93 -7.36 5.45 -8.89
C VAL A 93 -7.53 5.72 -7.41
N LYS A 94 -8.57 5.17 -6.82
CA LYS A 94 -8.78 5.05 -5.38
C LYS A 94 -8.82 3.56 -5.04
N LEU A 95 -7.89 3.12 -4.21
CA LEU A 95 -7.77 1.72 -3.82
C LEU A 95 -7.59 1.64 -2.31
N VAL A 96 -8.43 0.84 -1.66
CA VAL A 96 -8.22 0.40 -0.28
C VAL A 96 -7.98 -1.09 -0.30
N ALA A 97 -6.86 -1.53 0.24
CA ALA A 97 -6.52 -2.94 0.26
C ALA A 97 -5.52 -3.27 1.38
N GLN A 98 -5.51 -4.53 1.78
CA GLN A 98 -4.51 -5.08 2.70
C GLN A 98 -3.26 -5.56 1.94
N HIS A 99 -2.16 -5.77 2.65
CA HIS A 99 -0.88 -6.18 2.07
C HIS A 99 -0.95 -7.46 1.21
N ALA A 100 -1.75 -8.44 1.62
CA ALA A 100 -1.89 -9.67 0.86
C ALA A 100 -2.47 -9.46 -0.55
N PHE A 101 -3.25 -8.40 -0.77
CA PHE A 101 -3.81 -8.07 -2.07
C PHE A 101 -2.72 -7.88 -3.14
N GLU A 102 -1.67 -7.16 -2.79
CA GLU A 102 -0.53 -6.87 -3.64
C GLU A 102 0.16 -8.13 -4.15
N TYR A 103 0.38 -9.12 -3.26
CA TYR A 103 0.96 -10.40 -3.63
C TYR A 103 0.18 -11.12 -4.73
N PHE A 104 -1.16 -10.99 -4.75
CA PHE A 104 -1.99 -11.62 -5.75
C PHE A 104 -2.04 -10.85 -7.08
N VAL A 105 -2.03 -9.52 -7.03
CA VAL A 105 -2.19 -8.71 -8.26
C VAL A 105 -0.87 -8.38 -8.93
N LEU A 106 0.25 -8.44 -8.22
CA LEU A 106 1.59 -8.15 -8.73
C LEU A 106 2.43 -9.43 -8.83
N ASN A 107 1.87 -10.46 -9.47
CA ASN A 107 2.50 -11.75 -9.63
C ASN A 107 2.39 -12.21 -11.10
N ASP A 108 3.32 -13.03 -11.54
CA ASP A 108 3.35 -13.66 -12.86
C ASP A 108 2.28 -14.77 -13.04
N ARG A 109 1.46 -14.99 -12.02
CA ARG A 109 0.34 -15.94 -12.03
C ARG A 109 -0.97 -15.18 -12.00
N LYS A 110 -1.94 -15.66 -12.80
CA LYS A 110 -3.29 -15.09 -12.80
C LYS A 110 -3.95 -15.31 -11.44
N PRO A 111 -4.46 -14.26 -10.78
CA PRO A 111 -5.12 -14.41 -9.49
C PRO A 111 -6.44 -15.17 -9.66
N VAL A 112 -6.65 -16.20 -8.84
CA VAL A 112 -7.91 -16.98 -8.82
C VAL A 112 -8.96 -16.29 -7.95
N LYS A 113 -8.52 -15.78 -6.78
CA LYS A 113 -9.36 -15.05 -5.83
C LYS A 113 -8.54 -13.93 -5.20
N LEU A 114 -9.09 -12.75 -5.14
CA LEU A 114 -8.47 -11.61 -4.46
C LEU A 114 -9.00 -11.49 -3.02
N PRO A 115 -8.16 -11.06 -2.06
CA PRO A 115 -8.62 -10.60 -0.77
C PRO A 115 -9.62 -9.44 -0.92
N PRO A 116 -10.42 -9.11 0.10
CA PRO A 116 -11.30 -7.95 0.05
C PRO A 116 -10.52 -6.65 -0.25
N TYR A 117 -11.11 -5.81 -1.07
CA TYR A 117 -10.60 -4.48 -1.43
C TYR A 117 -11.74 -3.58 -1.91
N LEU A 118 -11.51 -2.28 -1.91
CA LEU A 118 -12.36 -1.30 -2.57
C LEU A 118 -11.57 -0.65 -3.70
N LEU A 119 -12.15 -0.56 -4.87
CA LEU A 119 -11.54 0.05 -6.05
C LEU A 119 -12.51 0.99 -6.73
N LYS A 120 -12.03 2.18 -7.07
CA LYS A 120 -12.67 3.10 -8.01
C LYS A 120 -11.60 3.64 -8.96
N ALA A 121 -11.90 3.67 -10.23
CA ALA A 121 -11.03 4.28 -11.23
C ALA A 121 -11.84 5.19 -12.15
N THR A 122 -11.29 6.37 -12.44
CA THR A 122 -11.92 7.34 -13.35
C THR A 122 -10.93 7.88 -14.36
N VAL A 123 -11.44 8.28 -15.53
CA VAL A 123 -10.72 9.03 -16.57
C VAL A 123 -11.61 10.18 -17.02
N SER A 124 -11.19 11.41 -16.81
CA SER A 124 -12.02 12.61 -17.11
C SER A 124 -13.43 12.49 -16.53
N ASP A 125 -13.51 12.16 -15.24
CA ASP A 125 -14.74 11.95 -14.44
C ASP A 125 -15.64 10.78 -14.90
N LYS A 126 -15.24 10.02 -15.90
CA LYS A 126 -15.95 8.81 -16.32
C LYS A 126 -15.47 7.61 -15.51
N ASP A 127 -16.42 6.87 -14.96
CA ASP A 127 -16.13 5.61 -14.26
C ASP A 127 -15.58 4.56 -15.23
N VAL A 128 -14.39 4.05 -14.91
CA VAL A 128 -13.69 2.99 -15.66
C VAL A 128 -13.29 1.84 -14.72
N THR A 129 -13.95 1.74 -13.57
CA THR A 129 -13.66 0.76 -12.52
C THR A 129 -13.66 -0.67 -13.05
N GLN A 130 -14.61 -1.03 -13.92
CA GLN A 130 -14.65 -2.38 -14.50
C GLN A 130 -13.39 -2.68 -15.33
N ILE A 131 -12.88 -1.71 -16.09
CA ILE A 131 -11.63 -1.89 -16.85
C ILE A 131 -10.45 -2.07 -15.88
N ALA A 132 -10.41 -1.30 -14.80
CA ALA A 132 -9.38 -1.44 -13.76
C ALA A 132 -9.44 -2.82 -13.06
N GLU A 133 -10.64 -3.35 -12.80
CA GLU A 133 -10.86 -4.70 -12.29
C GLU A 133 -10.30 -5.78 -13.23
N ASP A 134 -10.52 -5.64 -14.53
CA ASP A 134 -10.00 -6.58 -15.53
C ASP A 134 -8.46 -6.51 -15.59
N VAL A 135 -7.90 -5.30 -15.55
CA VAL A 135 -6.45 -5.07 -15.50
C VAL A 135 -5.82 -5.68 -14.24
N LEU A 136 -6.47 -5.57 -13.08
CA LEU A 136 -5.96 -6.21 -11.86
C LEU A 136 -5.81 -7.72 -11.99
N ARG A 137 -6.65 -8.37 -12.81
CA ARG A 137 -6.64 -9.81 -13.05
C ARG A 137 -5.65 -10.25 -14.12
N GLU A 138 -5.02 -9.32 -14.83
CA GLU A 138 -3.93 -9.63 -15.73
C GLU A 138 -2.67 -10.08 -14.97
N VAL A 139 -1.88 -10.96 -15.57
CA VAL A 139 -0.59 -11.35 -15.00
C VAL A 139 0.38 -10.16 -14.96
N PHE A 140 1.20 -10.10 -13.92
CA PHE A 140 2.29 -9.14 -13.85
C PHE A 140 3.50 -9.68 -14.62
N PRO A 141 4.35 -8.85 -15.24
CA PRO A 141 5.40 -9.32 -16.15
C PRO A 141 6.55 -10.09 -15.48
N PHE A 142 6.60 -10.15 -14.16
CA PHE A 142 7.61 -10.92 -13.41
C PHE A 142 7.05 -11.40 -12.07
N PRO A 143 7.65 -12.46 -11.46
CA PRO A 143 7.19 -13.02 -10.20
C PRO A 143 7.41 -12.05 -9.03
N TYR A 144 6.65 -12.27 -7.96
CA TYR A 144 6.83 -11.55 -6.69
C TYR A 144 8.05 -12.11 -5.94
N ASP A 145 9.21 -11.63 -6.31
CA ASP A 145 10.52 -12.04 -5.79
C ASP A 145 11.43 -10.82 -5.51
N LEU A 146 12.74 -11.02 -5.44
CA LEU A 146 13.70 -9.94 -5.20
C LEU A 146 13.70 -8.84 -6.29
N HIS A 147 13.25 -9.13 -7.50
CA HIS A 147 13.09 -8.12 -8.56
C HIS A 147 12.00 -7.13 -8.22
N PHE A 148 11.05 -7.53 -7.39
CA PHE A 148 9.95 -6.70 -6.91
C PHE A 148 10.43 -5.51 -6.06
N ASN A 149 11.60 -5.59 -5.44
CA ASN A 149 12.19 -4.49 -4.66
C ASN A 149 12.26 -3.16 -5.45
N ARG A 150 12.34 -3.21 -6.78
CA ARG A 150 12.33 -2.00 -7.62
C ARG A 150 10.96 -1.34 -7.65
N VAL A 151 9.89 -2.13 -7.62
CA VAL A 151 8.51 -1.63 -7.55
C VAL A 151 8.28 -0.97 -6.20
N THR A 152 8.67 -1.64 -5.11
CA THR A 152 8.62 -1.09 -3.75
C THR A 152 9.44 0.20 -3.62
N ALA A 153 10.66 0.23 -4.14
CA ALA A 153 11.48 1.44 -4.11
C ALA A 153 10.83 2.60 -4.90
N SER A 154 10.23 2.30 -6.05
CA SER A 154 9.52 3.30 -6.85
C SER A 154 8.31 3.87 -6.10
N SER A 155 7.50 3.03 -5.48
CA SER A 155 6.34 3.47 -4.68
C SER A 155 6.77 4.28 -3.45
N ALA A 156 7.88 3.89 -2.81
CA ALA A 156 8.47 4.65 -1.71
C ALA A 156 8.90 6.05 -2.13
N LEU A 157 9.51 6.19 -3.31
CA LEU A 157 9.88 7.51 -3.86
C LEU A 157 8.66 8.39 -4.11
N VAL A 158 7.54 7.83 -4.59
CA VAL A 158 6.29 8.59 -4.75
C VAL A 158 5.84 9.17 -3.41
N ALA A 159 5.84 8.35 -2.35
CA ALA A 159 5.46 8.78 -1.01
C ALA A 159 6.41 9.86 -0.46
N LEU A 160 7.74 9.66 -0.58
CA LEU A 160 8.74 10.61 -0.12
C LEU A 160 8.62 11.95 -0.86
N HIS A 161 8.45 11.94 -2.17
CA HIS A 161 8.23 13.17 -2.95
C HIS A 161 6.94 13.91 -2.57
N ALA A 162 5.87 13.16 -2.23
CA ALA A 162 4.63 13.79 -1.80
C ALA A 162 4.77 14.46 -0.43
N VAL A 163 5.45 13.80 0.51
CA VAL A 163 5.61 14.29 1.88
C VAL A 163 6.60 15.46 1.98
N THR A 164 7.66 15.43 1.17
CA THR A 164 8.67 16.50 1.15
C THR A 164 8.33 17.64 0.18
N GLY A 165 7.29 17.44 -0.66
CA GLY A 165 6.89 18.41 -1.66
C GLY A 165 6.09 19.59 -1.09
N GLU A 166 6.07 20.71 -1.84
CA GLU A 166 5.33 21.91 -1.45
C GLU A 166 3.85 21.90 -1.89
N THR A 167 3.52 21.09 -2.88
CA THR A 167 2.18 20.98 -3.46
C THR A 167 1.46 19.73 -2.94
N GLU A 168 0.16 19.88 -2.71
CA GLU A 168 -0.68 18.73 -2.35
C GLU A 168 -0.70 17.69 -3.46
N ARG A 169 -0.59 16.42 -3.09
CA ARG A 169 -0.62 15.27 -4.00
C ARG A 169 -1.57 14.20 -3.51
N ALA A 170 -2.31 13.62 -4.44
CA ALA A 170 -3.07 12.40 -4.22
C ALA A 170 -2.16 11.18 -4.46
N ILE A 171 -2.01 10.34 -3.46
CA ILE A 171 -1.20 9.12 -3.49
C ILE A 171 -1.89 8.04 -2.62
N HIS A 172 -1.24 6.90 -2.45
CA HIS A 172 -1.68 5.87 -1.50
C HIS A 172 -0.60 5.61 -0.45
N LEU A 173 -1.03 5.51 0.80
CA LEU A 173 -0.13 5.22 1.93
C LEU A 173 -0.70 4.09 2.79
N PRO A 174 0.11 3.11 3.19
CA PRO A 174 -0.27 2.08 4.15
C PRO A 174 -0.06 2.53 5.58
N GLY A 175 -0.79 1.91 6.52
CA GLY A 175 -0.53 2.01 7.95
C GLY A 175 -0.56 3.43 8.49
N ILE A 176 -1.60 4.18 8.17
CA ILE A 176 -1.81 5.55 8.65
C ILE A 176 -2.36 5.49 10.08
N GLY A 177 -1.58 5.96 11.04
CA GLY A 177 -1.97 5.88 12.45
C GLY A 177 -2.33 4.44 12.87
N ALA A 178 -3.54 4.24 13.40
CA ALA A 178 -4.03 2.95 13.86
C ALA A 178 -4.80 2.14 12.79
N LEU A 179 -4.86 2.61 11.55
CA LEU A 179 -5.56 1.93 10.46
C LEU A 179 -4.73 0.80 9.88
N VAL A 180 -5.36 -0.35 9.67
CA VAL A 180 -4.78 -1.52 9.01
C VAL A 180 -5.04 -1.42 7.50
N GLY A 181 -4.05 -1.81 6.68
CA GLY A 181 -4.15 -1.71 5.24
C GLY A 181 -3.60 -0.40 4.69
N GLY A 182 -3.89 -0.14 3.43
CA GLY A 182 -3.47 1.07 2.72
C GLY A 182 -4.67 1.81 2.13
N TYR A 183 -4.54 3.13 2.04
CA TYR A 183 -5.62 4.05 1.73
C TYR A 183 -5.19 5.10 0.72
N PRO A 184 -6.12 5.58 -0.13
CA PRO A 184 -5.90 6.80 -0.89
C PRO A 184 -5.85 7.99 0.07
N VAL A 185 -4.91 8.89 -0.16
CA VAL A 185 -4.67 10.07 0.70
C VAL A 185 -4.32 11.29 -0.11
N ARG A 186 -4.59 12.46 0.45
CA ARG A 186 -3.99 13.74 0.06
C ARG A 186 -2.89 14.10 1.04
N VAL A 187 -1.72 14.35 0.50
CA VAL A 187 -0.52 14.73 1.26
C VAL A 187 -0.10 16.13 0.87
N GLY A 188 0.06 17.00 1.86
CA GLY A 188 0.47 18.38 1.66
C GLY A 188 0.99 19.03 2.93
N LYS A 189 1.20 20.36 2.91
CA LYS A 189 1.69 21.12 4.07
C LYS A 189 0.82 20.97 5.34
N SER A 190 -0.47 20.70 5.16
CA SER A 190 -1.41 20.47 6.26
C SER A 190 -1.36 19.04 6.83
N GLY A 191 -0.44 18.20 6.36
CA GLY A 191 -0.31 16.79 6.74
C GLY A 191 -0.96 15.85 5.75
N ILE A 192 -1.41 14.70 6.26
CA ILE A 192 -2.01 13.60 5.50
C ILE A 192 -3.49 13.53 5.83
N LYS A 193 -4.33 13.46 4.80
CA LYS A 193 -5.78 13.27 4.93
C LYS A 193 -6.20 12.07 4.08
N ILE A 194 -7.03 11.19 4.63
CA ILE A 194 -7.67 10.12 3.87
C ILE A 194 -8.59 10.73 2.83
N ASP A 195 -8.56 10.21 1.61
CA ASP A 195 -9.22 10.76 0.41
C ASP A 195 -10.05 9.67 -0.27
N LEU A 196 -11.08 9.18 0.46
CA LEU A 196 -12.02 8.21 -0.07
C LEU A 196 -13.01 8.90 -1.04
N PRO A 197 -13.53 8.15 -2.03
CA PRO A 197 -14.69 8.59 -2.78
C PRO A 197 -15.90 8.84 -1.86
N ASP A 198 -16.79 9.75 -2.23
CA ASP A 198 -17.95 10.14 -1.40
C ASP A 198 -18.89 8.97 -1.08
N GLU A 199 -18.93 7.96 -1.94
CA GLU A 199 -19.75 6.76 -1.75
C GLU A 199 -19.14 5.74 -0.77
N TRP A 200 -17.90 5.90 -0.32
CA TRP A 200 -17.27 5.00 0.66
C TRP A 200 -17.17 5.65 2.03
N SER A 201 -17.68 4.98 3.02
CA SER A 201 -17.40 5.35 4.41
C SER A 201 -16.05 4.77 4.87
N LEU A 202 -15.44 5.42 5.87
CA LEU A 202 -14.22 4.88 6.49
C LEU A 202 -14.51 3.54 7.19
N GLU A 203 -15.74 3.34 7.69
CA GLU A 203 -16.16 2.11 8.35
C GLU A 203 -16.18 0.91 7.37
N GLU A 204 -16.62 1.13 6.12
CA GLU A 204 -16.58 0.11 5.07
C GLU A 204 -15.15 -0.16 4.59
N ALA A 205 -14.25 0.81 4.73
CA ALA A 205 -12.86 0.74 4.29
C ALA A 205 -11.94 0.04 5.32
N ILE A 206 -12.38 -0.21 6.55
CA ILE A 206 -11.63 -0.88 7.63
C ILE A 206 -11.99 -2.37 7.68
#